data_880b59b4a85f2c27291a93b5c075593f
#
_entry.id   880b59b4a85f2c27291a93b5c075593f
#
_cell.length_a   1.000
_cell.length_b   1.000
_cell.length_c   1.000
_cell.angle_alpha   90.00
_cell.angle_beta   90.00
_cell.angle_gamma   90.00
#
_symmetry.space_group_name_H-M   'P 1'
#
loop_
_entity.id
_entity.type
_entity.pdbx_description
1 polymer ?
#
loop_
_entity_poly.entity_id
_entity_poly.type
_entity_poly.pdbx_seq_one_letter_code
_entity_poly.pdbx_strand_id
1 'polypeptide(L)'
;MSIGNMAAGQVAIRFGLQGMCSCPTTACAGGTNAIGDAFHRIRDGYEDRMLCGGSESCISPLGVGGFASMKALCTADDPARASIPFDTRRSGFVMGEGSGVLLLEELEAAKARGAKIYAEVVGYGANCDAYHFTAPATATPTTLPPRHRTAQAVRPVCGWRWPTAG
;
A
#
# COMPACT_ATOMS: atom_id res chain seq x y z
N MET A 1 -24.96 -0.05 -6.05
CA MET A 1 -24.39 -1.05 -5.11
C MET A 1 -22.89 -1.05 -5.33
N SER A 2 -22.12 -0.84 -4.29
CA SER A 2 -20.65 -0.86 -4.36
C SER A 2 -20.15 -2.21 -3.86
N ILE A 3 -19.39 -2.91 -4.69
CA ILE A 3 -18.75 -4.19 -4.34
C ILE A 3 -17.26 -3.90 -4.13
N GLY A 4 -16.76 -4.14 -2.90
CA GLY A 4 -15.45 -3.65 -2.46
C GLY A 4 -14.25 -4.15 -3.28
N ASN A 5 -14.33 -5.33 -3.88
CA ASN A 5 -13.24 -5.89 -4.68
C ASN A 5 -13.39 -5.69 -6.21
N MET A 6 -14.26 -4.78 -6.65
CA MET A 6 -14.52 -4.61 -8.09
C MET A 6 -13.32 -4.07 -8.87
N ALA A 7 -12.46 -3.28 -8.27
CA ALA A 7 -11.23 -2.86 -8.93
C ALA A 7 -10.36 -4.08 -9.32
N ALA A 8 -10.11 -4.98 -8.37
CA ALA A 8 -9.40 -6.24 -8.64
C ALA A 8 -10.19 -7.13 -9.62
N GLY A 9 -11.52 -7.25 -9.45
CA GLY A 9 -12.38 -8.04 -10.32
C GLY A 9 -12.37 -7.57 -11.77
N GLN A 10 -12.40 -6.28 -12.04
CA GLN A 10 -12.32 -5.73 -13.40
C GLN A 10 -10.96 -6.03 -14.06
N VAL A 11 -9.88 -5.92 -13.30
CA VAL A 11 -8.54 -6.29 -13.77
C VAL A 11 -8.49 -7.78 -14.09
N ALA A 12 -9.00 -8.63 -13.20
CA ALA A 12 -9.05 -10.08 -13.42
C ALA A 12 -9.82 -10.44 -14.68
N ILE A 13 -11.01 -9.87 -14.89
CA ILE A 13 -11.83 -10.09 -16.09
C ILE A 13 -11.09 -9.61 -17.35
N ARG A 14 -10.51 -8.41 -17.29
CA ARG A 14 -9.84 -7.80 -18.46
C ARG A 14 -8.65 -8.60 -18.96
N PHE A 15 -7.91 -9.24 -18.05
CA PHE A 15 -6.69 -9.97 -18.36
C PHE A 15 -6.83 -11.49 -18.24
N GLY A 16 -8.02 -12.02 -17.96
CA GLY A 16 -8.26 -13.44 -17.82
C GLY A 16 -7.53 -14.07 -16.62
N LEU A 17 -7.35 -13.34 -15.52
CA LEU A 17 -6.65 -13.83 -14.35
C LEU A 17 -7.59 -14.69 -13.49
N GLN A 18 -7.23 -15.94 -13.26
CA GLN A 18 -8.10 -16.94 -12.62
C GLN A 18 -7.63 -17.34 -11.21
N GLY A 19 -6.53 -16.78 -10.73
CA GLY A 19 -6.04 -16.97 -9.36
C GLY A 19 -6.87 -16.23 -8.31
N MET A 20 -6.29 -16.05 -7.12
CA MET A 20 -6.97 -15.35 -6.03
C MET A 20 -7.29 -13.90 -6.40
N CYS A 21 -8.55 -13.50 -6.21
CA CYS A 21 -9.02 -12.12 -6.39
C CYS A 21 -9.58 -11.60 -5.06
N SER A 22 -8.81 -10.79 -4.34
CA SER A 22 -9.16 -10.23 -3.03
C SER A 22 -8.94 -8.72 -2.96
N CYS A 23 -9.50 -8.11 -1.93
CA CYS A 23 -9.31 -6.70 -1.63
C CYS A 23 -9.11 -6.55 -0.11
N PRO A 24 -7.86 -6.50 0.38
CA PRO A 24 -7.59 -6.18 1.77
C PRO A 24 -8.14 -4.81 2.13
N THR A 25 -8.91 -4.73 3.19
CA THR A 25 -9.52 -3.48 3.67
C THR A 25 -8.85 -3.06 4.97
N THR A 26 -7.73 -2.39 4.87
CA THR A 26 -6.90 -1.94 6.00
C THR A 26 -6.56 -0.45 5.89
N ALA A 27 -7.54 0.34 5.43
CA ALA A 27 -7.41 1.79 5.22
C ALA A 27 -6.11 2.13 4.46
N CYS A 28 -5.30 3.06 4.96
CA CYS A 28 -4.08 3.54 4.31
C CYS A 28 -3.01 2.45 4.09
N ALA A 29 -3.07 1.34 4.83
CA ALA A 29 -2.16 0.21 4.70
C ALA A 29 -2.59 -0.80 3.60
N GLY A 30 -3.77 -0.63 3.00
CA GLY A 30 -4.37 -1.60 2.07
C GLY A 30 -3.46 -2.01 0.93
N GLY A 31 -2.83 -1.06 0.24
CA GLY A 31 -1.89 -1.34 -0.84
C GLY A 31 -0.66 -2.13 -0.37
N THR A 32 -0.12 -1.77 0.78
CA THR A 32 1.01 -2.48 1.41
C THR A 32 0.64 -3.90 1.82
N ASN A 33 -0.56 -4.07 2.39
CA ASN A 33 -1.04 -5.40 2.78
C ASN A 33 -1.30 -6.28 1.55
N ALA A 34 -1.85 -5.73 0.46
CA ALA A 34 -2.02 -6.46 -0.79
C ALA A 34 -0.69 -6.97 -1.36
N ILE A 35 0.39 -6.18 -1.27
CA ILE A 35 1.75 -6.59 -1.66
C ILE A 35 2.25 -7.71 -0.73
N GLY A 36 2.03 -7.59 0.58
CA GLY A 36 2.43 -8.60 1.56
C GLY A 36 1.70 -9.92 1.39
N ASP A 37 0.40 -9.89 1.13
CA ASP A 37 -0.39 -11.08 0.85
C ASP A 37 0.08 -11.78 -0.43
N ALA A 38 0.33 -11.02 -1.50
CA ALA A 38 0.88 -11.55 -2.74
C ALA A 38 2.28 -12.17 -2.54
N PHE A 39 3.14 -11.51 -1.78
CA PHE A 39 4.46 -12.05 -1.43
C PHE A 39 4.36 -13.40 -0.72
N HIS A 40 3.49 -13.51 0.29
CA HIS A 40 3.31 -14.78 1.01
C HIS A 40 2.79 -15.88 0.10
N ARG A 41 1.81 -15.57 -0.75
CA ARG A 41 1.24 -16.58 -1.65
C ARG A 41 2.23 -17.12 -2.67
N ILE A 42 3.07 -16.25 -3.23
CA ILE A 42 4.12 -16.66 -4.17
C ILE A 42 5.21 -17.44 -3.43
N ARG A 43 5.69 -16.92 -2.30
CA ARG A 43 6.71 -17.58 -1.49
C ARG A 43 6.29 -18.98 -1.04
N ASP A 44 5.02 -19.14 -0.67
CA ASP A 44 4.48 -20.39 -0.13
C ASP A 44 3.96 -21.33 -1.25
N GLY A 45 4.15 -20.96 -2.54
CA GLY A 45 3.88 -21.78 -3.70
C GLY A 45 2.41 -21.91 -4.09
N TYR A 46 1.55 -21.00 -3.63
CA TYR A 46 0.14 -20.99 -4.03
C TYR A 46 -0.09 -20.32 -5.38
N GLU A 47 0.76 -19.37 -5.75
CA GLU A 47 0.64 -18.60 -6.99
C GLU A 47 2.04 -18.36 -7.56
N ASP A 48 2.20 -18.41 -8.88
CA ASP A 48 3.47 -18.10 -9.53
C ASP A 48 3.65 -16.58 -9.75
N ARG A 49 2.54 -15.88 -9.98
CA ARG A 49 2.51 -14.44 -10.29
C ARG A 49 1.24 -13.80 -9.73
N MET A 50 1.36 -12.59 -9.24
CA MET A 50 0.21 -11.81 -8.76
C MET A 50 0.34 -10.33 -9.11
N LEU A 51 -0.77 -9.73 -9.57
CA LEU A 51 -0.93 -8.29 -9.56
C LEU A 51 -1.39 -7.86 -8.16
N CYS A 52 -0.70 -6.88 -7.58
CA CYS A 52 -1.02 -6.38 -6.25
C CYS A 52 -0.73 -4.88 -6.15
N GLY A 53 -1.40 -4.19 -5.25
CA GLY A 53 -1.23 -2.75 -5.08
C GLY A 53 -2.44 -2.10 -4.45
N GLY A 54 -2.62 -0.82 -4.72
CA GLY A 54 -3.74 -0.04 -4.22
C GLY A 54 -4.24 0.97 -5.24
N SER A 55 -5.50 1.34 -5.11
CA SER A 55 -6.13 2.39 -5.89
C SER A 55 -7.10 3.17 -5.01
N GLU A 56 -7.20 4.48 -5.24
CA GLU A 56 -8.12 5.35 -4.51
C GLU A 56 -8.76 6.36 -5.47
N SER A 57 -10.07 6.52 -5.33
CA SER A 57 -10.87 7.54 -6.05
C SER A 57 -11.97 8.02 -5.09
N CYS A 58 -11.57 8.80 -4.08
CA CYS A 58 -12.42 9.20 -2.97
C CYS A 58 -12.79 10.69 -2.95
N ILE A 59 -12.35 11.50 -3.93
CA ILE A 59 -12.66 12.93 -3.99
C ILE A 59 -14.09 13.10 -4.49
N SER A 60 -15.02 12.95 -3.59
CA SER A 60 -16.44 13.11 -3.78
C SER A 60 -17.05 13.94 -2.65
N PRO A 61 -18.24 14.53 -2.79
CA PRO A 61 -18.89 15.26 -1.70
C PRO A 61 -19.01 14.44 -0.41
N LEU A 62 -19.30 13.15 -0.53
CA LEU A 62 -19.41 12.24 0.60
C LEU A 62 -18.04 11.96 1.24
N GLY A 63 -17.01 11.68 0.42
CA GLY A 63 -15.65 11.43 0.90
C GLY A 63 -15.06 12.66 1.60
N VAL A 64 -15.15 13.83 0.96
CA VAL A 64 -14.69 15.10 1.55
C VAL A 64 -15.47 15.43 2.82
N GLY A 65 -16.79 15.30 2.79
CA GLY A 65 -17.66 15.57 3.94
C GLY A 65 -17.35 14.66 5.13
N GLY A 66 -17.07 13.37 4.89
CA GLY A 66 -16.69 12.42 5.92
C GLY A 66 -15.39 12.82 6.62
N PHE A 67 -14.32 13.08 5.87
CA PHE A 67 -13.04 13.50 6.45
C PHE A 67 -13.09 14.91 7.06
N ALA A 68 -13.87 15.83 6.50
CA ALA A 68 -14.09 17.15 7.07
C ALA A 68 -14.79 17.06 8.46
N SER A 69 -15.79 16.19 8.58
CA SER A 69 -16.50 15.94 9.84
C SER A 69 -15.57 15.40 10.93
N MET A 70 -14.56 14.63 10.55
CA MET A 70 -13.51 14.13 11.44
C MET A 70 -12.46 15.18 11.79
N LYS A 71 -12.52 16.39 11.19
CA LYS A 71 -11.49 17.44 11.30
C LYS A 71 -10.10 16.96 10.90
N ALA A 72 -10.02 16.07 9.92
CA ALA A 72 -8.78 15.44 9.48
C ALA A 72 -8.11 16.18 8.31
N LEU A 73 -8.88 17.02 7.57
CA LEU A 73 -8.38 17.73 6.40
C LEU A 73 -7.63 19.00 6.77
N CYS A 74 -6.64 19.34 5.94
CA CYS A 74 -5.97 20.62 6.02
C CYS A 74 -6.95 21.77 5.77
N THR A 75 -6.84 22.82 6.59
CA THR A 75 -7.65 24.04 6.53
C THR A 75 -6.85 25.27 6.04
N ALA A 76 -5.65 25.07 5.50
CA ALA A 76 -4.84 26.17 4.96
C ALA A 76 -5.47 26.74 3.68
N ASP A 77 -5.55 28.06 3.58
CA ASP A 77 -6.08 28.74 2.40
C ASP A 77 -5.12 28.73 1.21
N ASP A 78 -3.82 28.57 1.46
CA ASP A 78 -2.78 28.51 0.43
C ASP A 78 -2.53 27.06 0.00
N PRO A 79 -2.86 26.66 -1.23
CA PRO A 79 -2.63 25.32 -1.74
C PRO A 79 -1.18 24.86 -1.67
N ALA A 80 -0.21 25.78 -1.81
CA ALA A 80 1.22 25.48 -1.74
C ALA A 80 1.65 25.06 -0.33
N ARG A 81 0.85 25.36 0.68
CA ARG A 81 1.08 25.04 2.09
C ARG A 81 0.10 24.04 2.67
N ALA A 82 -0.75 23.47 1.84
CA ALA A 82 -1.78 22.54 2.29
C ALA A 82 -1.19 21.16 2.69
N SER A 83 -0.24 20.64 1.90
CA SER A 83 0.44 19.37 2.19
C SER A 83 1.91 19.64 2.59
N ILE A 84 2.15 19.78 3.89
CA ILE A 84 3.46 20.08 4.48
C ILE A 84 3.84 19.05 5.55
N PRO A 85 4.12 17.79 5.14
CA PRO A 85 4.45 16.71 6.07
C PRO A 85 5.68 17.08 6.92
N PHE A 86 5.62 16.70 8.20
CA PHE A 86 6.61 17.01 9.25
C PHE A 86 6.74 18.49 9.66
N ASP A 87 6.11 19.45 8.97
CA ASP A 87 6.10 20.85 9.40
C ASP A 87 5.24 21.03 10.67
N THR A 88 5.69 21.87 11.61
CA THR A 88 4.95 22.16 12.85
C THR A 88 3.63 22.90 12.60
N ARG A 89 3.48 23.56 11.46
CA ARG A 89 2.29 24.31 11.05
C ARG A 89 1.25 23.48 10.30
N ARG A 90 1.50 22.17 10.10
CA ARG A 90 0.53 21.30 9.45
C ARG A 90 -0.79 21.25 10.22
N SER A 91 -1.91 21.30 9.52
CA SER A 91 -3.25 21.34 10.13
C SER A 91 -4.14 20.14 9.74
N GLY A 92 -3.65 19.25 8.91
CA GLY A 92 -4.38 18.08 8.42
C GLY A 92 -3.76 17.56 7.14
N PHE A 93 -4.43 16.58 6.50
CA PHE A 93 -3.97 16.03 5.24
C PHE A 93 -4.77 16.56 4.04
N VAL A 94 -4.23 16.39 2.85
CA VAL A 94 -4.89 16.69 1.58
C VAL A 94 -5.28 15.36 0.92
N MET A 95 -6.55 15.22 0.55
CA MET A 95 -7.03 14.05 -0.15
C MET A 95 -6.40 13.94 -1.53
N GLY A 96 -6.05 12.73 -1.93
CA GLY A 96 -5.52 12.45 -3.26
C GLY A 96 -6.20 11.23 -3.87
N GLU A 97 -6.10 11.09 -5.18
CA GLU A 97 -6.55 9.94 -5.94
C GLU A 97 -5.38 9.38 -6.74
N GLY A 98 -5.43 8.10 -7.02
CA GLY A 98 -4.40 7.46 -7.81
C GLY A 98 -4.43 5.94 -7.71
N SER A 99 -3.54 5.31 -8.46
CA SER A 99 -3.36 3.86 -8.45
C SER A 99 -1.89 3.50 -8.64
N GLY A 100 -1.43 2.51 -7.87
CA GLY A 100 -0.12 1.90 -8.02
C GLY A 100 -0.26 0.39 -7.97
N VAL A 101 0.19 -0.30 -9.03
CA VAL A 101 0.10 -1.75 -9.16
C VAL A 101 1.46 -2.33 -9.49
N LEU A 102 1.82 -3.41 -8.80
CA LEU A 102 3.02 -4.20 -9.02
C LEU A 102 2.63 -5.58 -9.56
N LEU A 103 3.47 -6.12 -10.44
CA LEU A 103 3.49 -7.55 -10.76
C LEU A 103 4.58 -8.20 -9.90
N LEU A 104 4.20 -9.02 -8.96
CA LEU A 104 5.10 -9.92 -8.26
C LEU A 104 5.14 -11.26 -8.98
N GLU A 105 6.31 -11.88 -9.02
CA GLU A 105 6.57 -13.15 -9.70
C GLU A 105 7.64 -13.93 -8.93
N GLU A 106 7.57 -15.24 -8.98
CA GLU A 106 8.62 -16.11 -8.45
C GLU A 106 9.95 -15.79 -9.15
N LEU A 107 11.03 -15.67 -8.37
CA LEU A 107 12.30 -15.11 -8.85
C LEU A 107 12.95 -15.93 -9.97
N GLU A 108 12.98 -17.25 -9.84
CA GLU A 108 13.63 -18.11 -10.84
C GLU A 108 12.79 -18.19 -12.12
N ALA A 109 11.46 -18.16 -12.01
CA ALA A 109 10.57 -18.07 -13.18
C ALA A 109 10.77 -16.74 -13.92
N ALA A 110 10.89 -15.63 -13.20
CA ALA A 110 11.16 -14.32 -13.78
C ALA A 110 12.51 -14.29 -14.50
N LYS A 111 13.56 -14.87 -13.91
CA LYS A 111 14.89 -15.00 -14.53
C LYS A 111 14.84 -15.89 -15.77
N ALA A 112 14.17 -17.04 -15.70
CA ALA A 112 14.10 -18.00 -16.80
C ALA A 112 13.47 -17.42 -18.07
N ARG A 113 12.47 -16.53 -17.93
CA ARG A 113 11.86 -15.84 -19.08
C ARG A 113 12.56 -14.54 -19.49
N GLY A 114 13.66 -14.16 -18.84
CA GLY A 114 14.40 -12.94 -19.13
C GLY A 114 13.65 -11.66 -18.72
N ALA A 115 12.86 -11.71 -17.66
CA ALA A 115 12.13 -10.56 -17.19
C ALA A 115 13.05 -9.42 -16.74
N LYS A 116 12.61 -8.18 -16.96
CA LYS A 116 13.25 -7.03 -16.29
C LYS A 116 12.83 -7.03 -14.81
N ILE A 117 13.78 -7.34 -13.94
CA ILE A 117 13.56 -7.37 -12.49
C ILE A 117 14.02 -6.03 -11.91
N TYR A 118 13.11 -5.33 -11.22
CA TYR A 118 13.40 -4.04 -10.58
C TYR A 118 13.95 -4.21 -9.17
N ALA A 119 13.36 -5.15 -8.43
CA ALA A 119 13.72 -5.43 -7.04
C ALA A 119 13.24 -6.82 -6.64
N GLU A 120 13.79 -7.33 -5.54
CA GLU A 120 13.34 -8.55 -4.87
C GLU A 120 12.63 -8.16 -3.56
N VAL A 121 11.41 -8.69 -3.36
CA VAL A 121 10.71 -8.57 -2.07
C VAL A 121 11.17 -9.73 -1.20
N VAL A 122 11.91 -9.42 -0.14
CA VAL A 122 12.53 -10.43 0.73
C VAL A 122 11.83 -10.59 2.07
N GLY A 123 10.82 -9.77 2.36
CA GLY A 123 10.07 -9.86 3.61
C GLY A 123 8.89 -8.91 3.66
N TYR A 124 7.94 -9.25 4.51
CA TYR A 124 6.77 -8.47 4.83
C TYR A 124 6.41 -8.64 6.30
N GLY A 125 5.83 -7.60 6.87
CA GLY A 125 5.28 -7.65 8.21
C GLY A 125 4.16 -6.65 8.40
N ALA A 126 3.23 -6.98 9.28
CA ALA A 126 2.14 -6.12 9.69
C ALA A 126 1.87 -6.28 11.18
N ASN A 127 1.49 -5.20 11.84
CA ASN A 127 1.08 -5.19 13.23
C ASN A 127 -0.06 -4.21 13.48
N CYS A 128 -0.63 -4.26 14.68
CA CYS A 128 -1.62 -3.31 15.18
C CYS A 128 -1.12 -2.80 16.53
N ASP A 129 -1.22 -1.49 16.77
CA ASP A 129 -0.86 -0.89 18.06
C ASP A 129 -1.98 -1.01 19.11
N ALA A 130 -3.18 -1.41 18.68
CA ALA A 130 -4.36 -1.62 19.55
C ALA A 130 -4.68 -0.41 20.46
N TYR A 131 -4.41 0.80 19.97
CA TYR A 131 -4.52 2.01 20.77
C TYR A 131 -5.78 2.81 20.49
N HIS A 132 -5.96 3.30 19.26
CA HIS A 132 -7.07 4.17 18.89
C HIS A 132 -7.42 3.96 17.41
N PHE A 133 -8.67 4.24 17.02
CA PHE A 133 -9.13 3.97 15.66
C PHE A 133 -8.53 4.90 14.60
N THR A 134 -8.00 6.09 14.98
CA THR A 134 -7.36 7.02 14.04
C THR A 134 -6.01 7.56 14.49
N ALA A 135 -5.69 7.60 15.79
CA ALA A 135 -4.47 8.15 16.33
C ALA A 135 -3.46 7.03 16.63
N PRO A 136 -2.20 7.11 16.14
CA PRO A 136 -1.17 6.17 16.52
C PRO A 136 -0.77 6.32 17.99
N ALA A 137 -0.30 5.25 18.60
CA ALA A 137 0.27 5.29 19.94
C ALA A 137 1.48 6.24 19.97
N THR A 138 1.57 7.08 21.00
CA THR A 138 2.66 8.06 21.15
C THR A 138 3.98 7.44 21.57
N ALA A 139 3.95 6.22 22.10
CA ALA A 139 5.13 5.43 22.41
C ALA A 139 5.09 4.14 21.57
N THR A 140 6.17 3.85 20.85
CA THR A 140 6.34 2.53 20.24
C THR A 140 6.35 1.52 21.38
N PRO A 141 5.45 0.50 21.40
CA PRO A 141 5.51 -0.51 22.43
C PRO A 141 6.87 -1.22 22.35
N THR A 142 7.78 -0.87 23.27
CA THR A 142 9.06 -1.57 23.41
C THR A 142 8.89 -3.03 23.84
N THR A 143 7.64 -3.40 24.18
CA THR A 143 7.25 -4.71 24.68
C THR A 143 6.97 -5.74 23.58
N LEU A 144 6.85 -5.34 22.30
CA LEU A 144 6.69 -6.33 21.22
C LEU A 144 8.02 -7.04 20.97
N PRO A 145 8.03 -8.39 21.00
CA PRO A 145 9.24 -9.14 20.69
C PRO A 145 9.75 -8.80 19.28
N PRO A 146 11.07 -8.92 19.02
CA PRO A 146 11.69 -8.52 17.73
C PRO A 146 11.02 -9.10 16.49
N ARG A 147 10.43 -10.29 16.58
CA ARG A 147 9.68 -10.94 15.49
C ARG A 147 8.39 -10.23 15.07
N HIS A 148 7.90 -9.30 15.88
CA HIS A 148 6.73 -8.46 15.57
C HIS A 148 7.13 -7.04 15.17
N ARG A 149 8.42 -6.74 15.09
CA ARG A 149 8.94 -5.51 14.54
C ARG A 149 9.03 -5.69 13.03
N THR A 150 8.10 -5.09 12.32
CA THR A 150 7.95 -5.29 10.89
C THR A 150 8.86 -4.36 10.12
N ALA A 151 9.67 -4.93 9.25
CA ALA A 151 10.29 -4.21 8.17
C ALA A 151 9.80 -4.81 6.85
N GLN A 152 9.27 -3.97 5.98
CA GLN A 152 9.23 -4.32 4.58
C GLN A 152 10.68 -4.35 4.10
N ALA A 153 11.19 -5.51 3.75
CA ALA A 153 12.52 -5.60 3.21
C ALA A 153 12.40 -5.76 1.68
N VAL A 154 12.79 -4.73 0.97
CA VAL A 154 12.95 -4.75 -0.47
C VAL A 154 14.45 -4.67 -0.75
N ARG A 155 14.98 -5.66 -1.44
CA ARG A 155 16.37 -5.67 -1.87
C ARG A 155 16.46 -5.22 -3.32
N PRO A 156 17.17 -4.09 -3.62
CA PRO A 156 17.43 -3.69 -5.01
C PRO A 156 18.21 -4.78 -5.74
N VAL A 157 17.81 -5.08 -6.95
CA VAL A 157 18.63 -5.94 -7.84
C VAL A 157 19.86 -5.17 -8.26
N CYS A 158 21.01 -5.81 -8.28
CA CYS A 158 22.30 -5.20 -8.60
C CYS A 158 22.22 -4.43 -9.93
N GLY A 159 22.59 -3.13 -9.92
CA GLY A 159 22.55 -2.25 -11.07
C GLY A 159 21.37 -1.27 -11.13
N TRP A 160 20.38 -1.37 -10.25
CA TRP A 160 19.28 -0.42 -10.20
C TRP A 160 19.53 0.68 -9.16
N ARG A 161 19.49 1.94 -9.60
CA ARG A 161 19.50 3.11 -8.72
C ARG A 161 18.09 3.72 -8.74
N TRP A 162 17.59 4.06 -7.58
CA TRP A 162 16.36 4.87 -7.48
C TRP A 162 16.62 6.21 -8.17
N PRO A 163 15.70 6.70 -9.03
CA PRO A 163 15.78 8.08 -9.50
C PRO A 163 15.79 8.99 -8.26
N THR A 164 16.87 9.73 -8.07
CA THR A 164 16.88 10.81 -7.10
C THR A 164 15.92 11.87 -7.60
N ALA A 165 14.94 12.26 -6.78
CA ALA A 165 14.11 13.41 -7.07
C ALA A 165 15.06 14.63 -7.25
N GLY A 166 15.06 15.19 -8.48
CA GLY A 166 15.72 16.46 -8.78
C GLY A 166 14.95 17.63 -8.19
#